data_e151f0316fa841af30a6f58a801f8f86
#
_entry.id   e151f0316fa841af30a6f58a801f8f86
#
_cell.length_a   1.000
_cell.length_b   1.000
_cell.length_c   1.000
_cell.angle_alpha   90.00
_cell.angle_beta   90.00
_cell.angle_gamma   90.00
#
_symmetry.space_group_name_H-M   'P 1'
#
loop_
_entity.id
_entity.type
_entity.pdbx_description
1 polymer ?
#
loop_
_entity_poly.entity_id
_entity_poly.type
_entity_poly.pdbx_seq_one_letter_code
_entity_poly.pdbx_strand_id
1 'polypeptide(L)'
;MITIWVPKRLVEIDLYNVAARSPQALAQLSENSYARRVQYAAQKVRGSGAKIVMLTGPSASGKTTSAHCLAKALVQQGTPAQVVSLYTFCKGAAYSPKMPDGTLDYENLETLDLPLIKQCLRQLSETGKTELPIYDFATEQRSAAVEPIDLQGGVCIVEGIHALNPELTGLVPDDQIYRIYAGLREEYCIDGRRVINTQDIRLCRRTLRDA
;
A
#
# COMPACT_ATOMS: atom_id res chain seq x y z
N MET A 1 -10.94 -9.31 -13.09
CA MET A 1 -10.51 -7.90 -12.87
C MET A 1 -11.31 -7.35 -11.69
N ILE A 2 -10.64 -6.83 -10.66
CA ILE A 2 -11.34 -6.16 -9.54
C ILE A 2 -11.55 -4.70 -9.93
N THR A 3 -12.80 -4.24 -9.92
CA THR A 3 -13.12 -2.83 -10.08
C THR A 3 -13.26 -2.18 -8.71
N ILE A 4 -12.41 -1.20 -8.42
CA ILE A 4 -12.47 -0.43 -7.17
C ILE A 4 -13.02 0.95 -7.50
N TRP A 5 -14.20 1.27 -6.98
CA TRP A 5 -14.76 2.60 -7.09
C TRP A 5 -14.28 3.47 -5.93
N VAL A 6 -13.60 4.58 -6.26
CA VAL A 6 -13.10 5.55 -5.27
C VAL A 6 -13.83 6.87 -5.49
N PRO A 7 -14.71 7.28 -4.56
CA PRO A 7 -15.44 8.55 -4.70
C PRO A 7 -14.44 9.71 -4.66
N LYS A 8 -14.50 10.57 -5.68
CA LYS A 8 -13.67 11.76 -5.77
C LYS A 8 -14.33 12.93 -5.06
N ARG A 9 -13.51 13.82 -4.52
CA ARG A 9 -13.91 15.09 -3.91
C ARG A 9 -13.31 16.21 -4.73
N LEU A 10 -14.16 17.04 -5.30
CA LEU A 10 -13.74 18.27 -5.97
C LEU A 10 -13.47 19.36 -4.92
N VAL A 11 -12.35 20.04 -5.06
CA VAL A 11 -11.91 21.14 -4.20
C VAL A 11 -11.71 22.37 -5.08
N GLU A 12 -12.40 23.45 -4.79
CA GLU A 12 -12.21 24.72 -5.51
C GLU A 12 -10.81 25.27 -5.22
N ILE A 13 -10.04 25.58 -6.29
CA ILE A 13 -8.66 26.05 -6.19
C ILE A 13 -8.57 27.35 -5.39
N ASP A 14 -9.53 28.27 -5.56
CA ASP A 14 -9.53 29.54 -4.84
C ASP A 14 -9.67 29.33 -3.33
N LEU A 15 -10.52 28.40 -2.89
CA LEU A 15 -10.64 28.06 -1.47
C LEU A 15 -9.35 27.41 -0.95
N TYR A 16 -8.72 26.55 -1.76
CA TYR A 16 -7.45 25.97 -1.40
C TYR A 16 -6.34 27.01 -1.28
N ASN A 17 -6.27 27.97 -2.23
CA ASN A 17 -5.30 29.06 -2.21
C ASN A 17 -5.48 29.97 -1.00
N VAL A 18 -6.73 30.24 -0.57
CA VAL A 18 -6.99 30.96 0.68
C VAL A 18 -6.44 30.20 1.88
N ALA A 19 -6.69 28.89 1.98
CA ALA A 19 -6.16 28.06 3.06
C ALA A 19 -4.63 27.97 3.03
N ALA A 20 -4.04 27.96 1.83
CA ALA A 20 -2.58 27.90 1.64
C ALA A 20 -1.84 29.16 2.05
N ARG A 21 -2.54 30.28 2.32
CA ARG A 21 -1.93 31.48 2.95
C ARG A 21 -1.40 31.19 4.36
N SER A 22 -1.91 30.14 5.00
CA SER A 22 -1.41 29.64 6.30
C SER A 22 -0.93 28.19 6.16
N PRO A 23 0.23 27.95 5.50
CA PRO A 23 0.64 26.60 5.10
C PRO A 23 0.85 25.66 6.29
N GLN A 24 1.35 26.16 7.43
CA GLN A 24 1.51 25.36 8.63
C GLN A 24 0.17 24.88 9.19
N ALA A 25 -0.84 25.76 9.23
CA ALA A 25 -2.18 25.43 9.70
C ALA A 25 -2.86 24.41 8.75
N LEU A 26 -2.72 24.60 7.43
CA LEU A 26 -3.24 23.68 6.43
C LEU A 26 -2.59 22.30 6.54
N ALA A 27 -1.26 22.24 6.68
CA ALA A 27 -0.52 21.01 6.89
C ALA A 27 -1.00 20.29 8.16
N GLN A 28 -1.08 21.00 9.30
CA GLN A 28 -1.53 20.41 10.56
C GLN A 28 -2.95 19.85 10.50
N LEU A 29 -3.88 20.57 9.85
CA LEU A 29 -5.25 20.07 9.65
C LEU A 29 -5.29 18.82 8.78
N SER A 30 -4.47 18.78 7.73
CA SER A 30 -4.36 17.64 6.82
C SER A 30 -3.79 16.42 7.53
N GLU A 31 -2.70 16.59 8.29
CA GLU A 31 -2.08 15.53 9.07
C GLU A 31 -3.02 14.99 10.17
N ASN A 32 -3.71 15.87 10.88
CA ASN A 32 -4.69 15.45 11.89
C ASN A 32 -5.86 14.67 11.26
N SER A 33 -6.32 15.09 10.08
CA SER A 33 -7.36 14.39 9.33
C SER A 33 -6.88 13.02 8.86
N TYR A 34 -5.65 12.93 8.38
CA TYR A 34 -5.04 11.68 7.96
C TYR A 34 -4.87 10.72 9.16
N ALA A 35 -4.32 11.20 10.27
CA ALA A 35 -4.14 10.41 11.48
C ALA A 35 -5.46 9.82 11.99
N ARG A 36 -6.55 10.61 12.01
CA ARG A 36 -7.89 10.11 12.39
C ARG A 36 -8.37 8.98 11.48
N ARG A 37 -8.14 9.10 10.16
CA ARG A 37 -8.51 8.04 9.21
C ARG A 37 -7.69 6.76 9.42
N VAL A 38 -6.41 6.89 9.74
CA VAL A 38 -5.54 5.73 10.07
C VAL A 38 -6.01 5.05 11.35
N GLN A 39 -6.32 5.82 12.40
CA GLN A 39 -6.84 5.28 13.66
C GLN A 39 -8.17 4.54 13.45
N TYR A 40 -9.07 5.12 12.66
CA TYR A 40 -10.33 4.46 12.30
C TYR A 40 -10.10 3.16 11.51
N ALA A 41 -9.16 3.15 10.54
CA ALA A 41 -8.81 1.94 9.81
C ALA A 41 -8.26 0.86 10.74
N ALA A 42 -7.39 1.22 11.69
CA ALA A 42 -6.85 0.30 12.69
C ALA A 42 -7.96 -0.34 13.55
N GLN A 43 -8.94 0.46 14.01
CA GLN A 43 -10.10 -0.05 14.73
C GLN A 43 -10.91 -1.06 13.90
N LYS A 44 -11.12 -0.77 12.61
CA LYS A 44 -11.84 -1.65 11.69
C LYS A 44 -11.08 -2.97 11.45
N VAL A 45 -9.77 -2.90 11.26
CA VAL A 45 -8.92 -4.09 11.12
C VAL A 45 -9.01 -4.97 12.38
N ARG A 46 -8.85 -4.39 13.57
CA ARG A 46 -9.01 -5.13 14.83
C ARG A 46 -10.38 -5.77 14.98
N GLY A 47 -11.44 -5.02 14.67
CA GLY A 47 -12.82 -5.50 14.80
C GLY A 47 -13.20 -6.57 13.77
N SER A 48 -12.42 -6.71 12.68
CA SER A 48 -12.67 -7.75 11.67
C SER A 48 -12.13 -9.13 12.06
N GLY A 49 -11.18 -9.20 12.99
CA GLY A 49 -10.47 -10.45 13.31
C GLY A 49 -9.49 -10.92 12.23
N ALA A 50 -9.29 -10.14 11.17
CA ALA A 50 -8.38 -10.51 10.09
C ALA A 50 -6.92 -10.57 10.56
N LYS A 51 -6.19 -11.59 10.12
CA LYS A 51 -4.76 -11.76 10.39
C LYS A 51 -3.89 -11.07 9.33
N ILE A 52 -4.43 -10.88 8.13
CA ILE A 52 -3.72 -10.31 6.99
C ILE A 52 -4.48 -9.09 6.48
N VAL A 53 -3.78 -7.96 6.37
CA VAL A 53 -4.27 -6.76 5.71
C VAL A 53 -3.59 -6.65 4.36
N MET A 54 -4.37 -6.65 3.28
CA MET A 54 -3.88 -6.44 1.91
C MET A 54 -4.08 -4.98 1.53
N LEU A 55 -2.98 -4.23 1.45
CA LEU A 55 -3.00 -2.78 1.19
C LEU A 55 -2.44 -2.48 -0.19
N THR A 56 -3.29 -2.04 -1.10
CA THR A 56 -2.89 -1.62 -2.45
C THR A 56 -3.17 -0.14 -2.71
N GLY A 57 -2.76 0.31 -3.87
CA GLY A 57 -2.99 1.65 -4.42
C GLY A 57 -1.99 1.96 -5.52
N PRO A 58 -2.23 2.99 -6.34
CA PRO A 58 -1.33 3.32 -7.45
C PRO A 58 0.01 3.88 -6.95
N SER A 59 1.00 3.95 -7.83
CA SER A 59 2.29 4.57 -7.52
C SER A 59 2.12 6.00 -7.02
N ALA A 60 2.95 6.44 -6.07
CA ALA A 60 2.88 7.75 -5.40
C ALA A 60 1.57 8.06 -4.65
N SER A 61 0.72 7.07 -4.35
CA SER A 61 -0.48 7.26 -3.51
C SER A 61 -0.20 7.29 -2.02
N GLY A 62 0.98 6.84 -1.59
CA GLY A 62 1.36 6.75 -0.17
C GLY A 62 1.07 5.39 0.47
N LYS A 63 1.04 4.30 -0.31
CA LYS A 63 0.83 2.92 0.19
C LYS A 63 1.74 2.57 1.35
N THR A 64 3.06 2.61 1.12
CA THR A 64 4.07 2.23 2.10
C THR A 64 3.97 3.08 3.37
N THR A 65 3.82 4.42 3.23
CA THR A 65 3.59 5.31 4.37
C THR A 65 2.33 4.92 5.13
N SER A 66 1.23 4.65 4.42
CA SER A 66 -0.04 4.25 5.04
C SER A 66 0.05 2.89 5.74
N ALA A 67 0.81 1.94 5.20
CA ALA A 67 1.04 0.65 5.82
C ALA A 67 1.77 0.79 7.16
N HIS A 68 2.86 1.58 7.20
CA HIS A 68 3.60 1.84 8.44
C HIS A 68 2.79 2.65 9.46
N CYS A 69 2.03 3.65 9.01
CA CYS A 69 1.13 4.40 9.90
C CYS A 69 0.04 3.50 10.49
N LEU A 70 -0.52 2.59 9.69
CA LEU A 70 -1.52 1.63 10.15
C LEU A 70 -0.91 0.63 11.16
N ALA A 71 0.29 0.09 10.88
CA ALA A 71 0.99 -0.78 11.80
C ALA A 71 1.23 -0.10 13.15
N LYS A 72 1.73 1.15 13.13
CA LYS A 72 1.94 1.95 14.34
C LYS A 72 0.63 2.16 15.13
N ALA A 73 -0.46 2.46 14.43
CA ALA A 73 -1.77 2.65 15.06
C ALA A 73 -2.32 1.35 15.68
N LEU A 74 -2.12 0.20 15.03
CA LEU A 74 -2.48 -1.11 15.56
C LEU A 74 -1.69 -1.44 16.83
N VAL A 75 -0.38 -1.23 16.82
CA VAL A 75 0.49 -1.43 17.98
C VAL A 75 0.08 -0.53 19.14
N GLN A 76 -0.21 0.75 18.89
CA GLN A 76 -0.72 1.68 19.91
C GLN A 76 -2.06 1.23 20.51
N GLN A 77 -2.85 0.47 19.76
CA GLN A 77 -4.12 -0.11 20.21
C GLN A 77 -3.96 -1.53 20.79
N GLY A 78 -2.72 -1.97 21.03
CA GLY A 78 -2.43 -3.27 21.67
C GLY A 78 -2.47 -4.47 20.72
N THR A 79 -2.40 -4.25 19.40
CA THR A 79 -2.34 -5.33 18.41
C THR A 79 -0.97 -5.32 17.73
N PRO A 80 -0.11 -6.33 17.92
CA PRO A 80 1.14 -6.45 17.18
C PRO A 80 0.90 -6.38 15.69
N ALA A 81 1.74 -5.65 14.95
CA ALA A 81 1.59 -5.53 13.51
C ALA A 81 2.94 -5.40 12.82
N GLN A 82 3.09 -6.12 11.72
CA GLN A 82 4.29 -6.08 10.87
C GLN A 82 3.91 -5.73 9.43
N VAL A 83 4.79 -5.01 8.74
CA VAL A 83 4.60 -4.61 7.35
C VAL A 83 5.50 -5.44 6.45
N VAL A 84 4.92 -6.02 5.41
CA VAL A 84 5.63 -6.80 4.39
C VAL A 84 5.36 -6.16 3.04
N SER A 85 6.41 -5.77 2.33
CA SER A 85 6.28 -5.29 0.96
C SER A 85 6.28 -6.46 -0.03
N LEU A 86 5.37 -6.44 -1.01
CA LEU A 86 5.38 -7.42 -2.10
C LEU A 86 6.65 -7.38 -2.93
N TYR A 87 7.38 -6.27 -2.95
CA TYR A 87 8.67 -6.19 -3.63
C TYR A 87 9.73 -7.12 -3.07
N THR A 88 9.62 -7.51 -1.78
CA THR A 88 10.48 -8.54 -1.17
C THR A 88 10.45 -9.86 -1.96
N PHE A 89 9.33 -10.15 -2.63
CA PHE A 89 9.12 -11.37 -3.39
C PHE A 89 9.51 -11.26 -4.88
N CYS A 90 10.19 -10.20 -5.29
CA CYS A 90 10.69 -10.09 -6.66
C CYS A 90 11.67 -11.23 -6.98
N LYS A 91 11.54 -11.77 -8.20
CA LYS A 91 12.42 -12.85 -8.69
C LYS A 91 13.78 -12.35 -9.18
N GLY A 92 13.89 -11.04 -9.47
CA GLY A 92 15.06 -10.38 -10.04
C GLY A 92 14.85 -9.90 -11.47
N ALA A 93 15.73 -9.02 -11.94
CA ALA A 93 15.65 -8.38 -13.26
C ALA A 93 15.58 -9.39 -14.42
N ALA A 94 16.30 -10.51 -14.31
CA ALA A 94 16.33 -11.55 -15.35
C ALA A 94 14.96 -12.21 -15.61
N TYR A 95 14.03 -12.11 -14.66
CA TYR A 95 12.69 -12.69 -14.75
C TYR A 95 11.60 -11.65 -15.02
N SER A 96 11.97 -10.37 -15.15
CA SER A 96 11.00 -9.31 -15.43
C SER A 96 10.64 -9.30 -16.92
N PRO A 97 9.35 -9.26 -17.28
CA PRO A 97 8.92 -9.08 -18.66
C PRO A 97 9.46 -7.80 -19.27
N LYS A 98 9.56 -7.76 -20.58
CA LYS A 98 9.99 -6.55 -21.30
C LYS A 98 8.78 -5.82 -21.87
N MET A 99 8.82 -4.51 -21.80
CA MET A 99 7.93 -3.60 -22.50
C MET A 99 8.23 -3.61 -24.02
N PRO A 100 7.31 -3.12 -24.87
CA PRO A 100 7.54 -3.04 -26.31
C PRO A 100 8.78 -2.23 -26.73
N ASP A 101 9.23 -1.30 -25.89
CA ASP A 101 10.46 -0.50 -26.11
C ASP A 101 11.73 -1.19 -25.63
N GLY A 102 11.62 -2.42 -25.09
CA GLY A 102 12.74 -3.21 -24.58
C GLY A 102 13.12 -2.97 -23.12
N THR A 103 12.50 -1.99 -22.46
CA THR A 103 12.69 -1.75 -21.01
C THR A 103 12.02 -2.85 -20.18
N LEU A 104 12.49 -3.04 -18.93
CA LEU A 104 11.91 -4.03 -18.02
C LEU A 104 10.61 -3.50 -17.42
N ASP A 105 9.56 -4.33 -17.41
CA ASP A 105 8.28 -4.04 -16.76
C ASP A 105 8.29 -4.55 -15.31
N TYR A 106 8.83 -3.75 -14.41
CA TYR A 106 8.88 -4.07 -12.99
C TYR A 106 7.49 -4.01 -12.29
N GLU A 107 6.48 -3.44 -12.95
CA GLU A 107 5.11 -3.40 -12.42
C GLU A 107 4.28 -4.63 -12.84
N ASN A 108 4.84 -5.53 -13.65
CA ASN A 108 4.16 -6.75 -14.05
C ASN A 108 4.04 -7.75 -12.89
N LEU A 109 2.90 -8.42 -12.78
CA LEU A 109 2.67 -9.44 -11.76
C LEU A 109 3.67 -10.62 -11.87
N GLU A 110 4.13 -10.93 -13.07
CA GLU A 110 5.09 -12.01 -13.33
C GLU A 110 6.48 -11.76 -12.74
N THR A 111 6.80 -10.52 -12.35
CA THR A 111 8.03 -10.19 -11.64
C THR A 111 8.06 -10.80 -10.23
N LEU A 112 6.89 -11.09 -9.68
CA LEU A 112 6.72 -11.62 -8.34
C LEU A 112 6.72 -13.16 -8.33
N ASP A 113 7.23 -13.73 -7.28
CA ASP A 113 7.17 -15.16 -6.99
C ASP A 113 5.82 -15.52 -6.35
N LEU A 114 4.80 -15.68 -7.20
CA LEU A 114 3.44 -15.96 -6.74
C LEU A 114 3.34 -17.24 -5.90
N PRO A 115 3.99 -18.37 -6.24
CA PRO A 115 3.99 -19.55 -5.40
C PRO A 115 4.51 -19.29 -4.00
N LEU A 116 5.63 -18.57 -3.87
CA LEU A 116 6.22 -18.23 -2.58
C LEU A 116 5.34 -17.27 -1.78
N ILE A 117 4.76 -16.24 -2.42
CA ILE A 117 3.79 -15.35 -1.76
C ILE A 117 2.62 -16.15 -1.19
N LYS A 118 2.03 -17.02 -1.99
CA LYS A 118 0.90 -17.87 -1.56
C LYS A 118 1.27 -18.76 -0.39
N GLN A 119 2.46 -19.35 -0.42
CA GLN A 119 2.99 -20.16 0.69
C GLN A 119 3.13 -19.33 1.97
N CYS A 120 3.78 -18.16 1.90
CA CYS A 120 3.97 -17.28 3.05
C CYS A 120 2.64 -16.78 3.63
N LEU A 121 1.70 -16.35 2.78
CA LEU A 121 0.38 -15.90 3.21
C LEU A 121 -0.40 -17.01 3.92
N ARG A 122 -0.34 -18.25 3.40
CA ARG A 122 -0.98 -19.39 4.05
C ARG A 122 -0.34 -19.69 5.40
N GLN A 123 0.98 -19.73 5.50
CA GLN A 123 1.68 -19.95 6.78
C GLN A 123 1.34 -18.87 7.80
N LEU A 124 1.32 -17.58 7.40
CA LEU A 124 0.92 -16.48 8.28
C LEU A 124 -0.54 -16.62 8.75
N SER A 125 -1.44 -17.02 7.86
CA SER A 125 -2.86 -17.27 8.19
C SER A 125 -3.04 -18.41 9.19
N GLU A 126 -2.34 -19.53 8.97
CA GLU A 126 -2.48 -20.75 9.76
C GLU A 126 -1.73 -20.65 11.11
N THR A 127 -0.48 -20.23 11.07
CA THR A 127 0.45 -20.30 12.22
C THR A 127 0.86 -18.96 12.79
N GLY A 128 0.65 -17.87 12.06
CA GLY A 128 1.18 -16.54 12.39
C GLY A 128 2.68 -16.39 12.15
N LYS A 129 3.35 -17.37 11.52
CA LYS A 129 4.79 -17.37 11.29
C LYS A 129 5.11 -17.73 9.85
N THR A 130 6.20 -17.16 9.31
CA THR A 130 6.77 -17.52 8.02
C THR A 130 8.22 -17.03 7.92
N GLU A 131 8.91 -17.43 6.86
CA GLU A 131 10.19 -16.88 6.46
C GLU A 131 10.04 -16.10 5.17
N LEU A 132 10.42 -14.81 5.19
CA LEU A 132 10.37 -13.95 4.01
C LEU A 132 11.69 -14.00 3.25
N PRO A 133 11.64 -13.93 1.91
CA PRO A 133 12.85 -13.70 1.13
C PRO A 133 13.38 -12.29 1.38
N ILE A 134 14.69 -12.12 1.24
CA ILE A 134 15.34 -10.82 1.25
C ILE A 134 15.70 -10.46 -0.19
N TYR A 135 15.22 -9.32 -0.66
CA TYR A 135 15.52 -8.79 -1.98
C TYR A 135 16.47 -7.59 -1.86
N ASP A 136 17.60 -7.67 -2.53
CA ASP A 136 18.56 -6.57 -2.60
C ASP A 136 18.26 -5.70 -3.85
N PHE A 137 17.79 -4.49 -3.61
CA PHE A 137 17.46 -3.54 -4.67
C PHE A 137 18.69 -2.96 -5.37
N ALA A 138 19.86 -2.97 -4.73
CA ALA A 138 21.07 -2.45 -5.34
C ALA A 138 21.65 -3.41 -6.38
N THR A 139 21.55 -4.70 -6.12
CA THR A 139 22.00 -5.76 -7.04
C THR A 139 20.87 -6.34 -7.90
N GLU A 140 19.62 -5.95 -7.62
CA GLU A 140 18.41 -6.49 -8.26
C GLU A 140 18.29 -8.02 -8.15
N GLN A 141 18.73 -8.58 -7.04
CA GLN A 141 18.75 -10.02 -6.82
C GLN A 141 18.14 -10.42 -5.48
N ARG A 142 17.64 -11.65 -5.44
CA ARG A 142 17.20 -12.27 -4.19
C ARG A 142 18.40 -12.84 -3.47
N SER A 143 18.51 -12.55 -2.17
CA SER A 143 19.48 -13.18 -1.28
C SER A 143 19.13 -14.66 -1.01
N ALA A 144 20.13 -15.46 -0.68
CA ALA A 144 19.93 -16.81 -0.14
C ALA A 144 19.45 -16.79 1.33
N ALA A 145 19.62 -15.68 2.04
CA ALA A 145 19.13 -15.51 3.40
C ALA A 145 17.62 -15.22 3.41
N VAL A 146 16.98 -15.57 4.53
CA VAL A 146 15.57 -15.32 4.79
C VAL A 146 15.40 -14.56 6.10
N GLU A 147 14.31 -13.81 6.22
CA GLU A 147 13.93 -13.08 7.43
C GLU A 147 12.74 -13.78 8.10
N PRO A 148 12.90 -14.33 9.32
CA PRO A 148 11.79 -14.94 10.03
C PRO A 148 10.81 -13.90 10.55
N ILE A 149 9.52 -14.14 10.35
CA ILE A 149 8.41 -13.34 10.90
C ILE A 149 7.61 -14.18 11.90
N ASP A 150 7.30 -13.58 13.04
CA ASP A 150 6.32 -14.06 14.03
C ASP A 150 5.35 -12.91 14.38
N LEU A 151 4.09 -13.08 14.04
CA LEU A 151 3.06 -12.07 14.29
C LEU A 151 2.65 -11.96 15.76
N GLN A 152 3.03 -12.91 16.60
CA GLN A 152 2.69 -12.93 18.04
C GLN A 152 1.17 -12.71 18.29
N GLY A 153 0.33 -13.33 17.47
CA GLY A 153 -1.12 -13.16 17.51
C GLY A 153 -1.64 -11.85 16.90
N GLY A 154 -0.77 -11.08 16.27
CA GLY A 154 -1.11 -9.81 15.63
C GLY A 154 -1.44 -9.93 14.16
N VAL A 155 -1.15 -8.86 13.40
CA VAL A 155 -1.57 -8.68 12.00
C VAL A 155 -0.37 -8.46 11.10
N CYS A 156 -0.37 -9.11 9.92
CA CYS A 156 0.55 -8.81 8.83
C CYS A 156 -0.10 -7.84 7.84
N ILE A 157 0.55 -6.72 7.55
CA ILE A 157 0.13 -5.76 6.53
C ILE A 157 0.98 -5.99 5.29
N VAL A 158 0.40 -6.58 4.26
CA VAL A 158 1.05 -6.82 2.97
C VAL A 158 0.75 -5.65 2.04
N GLU A 159 1.77 -4.89 1.65
CA GLU A 159 1.61 -3.73 0.80
C GLU A 159 2.22 -3.92 -0.59
N GLY A 160 1.58 -3.38 -1.61
CA GLY A 160 2.08 -3.38 -2.98
C GLY A 160 0.99 -3.07 -3.99
N ILE A 161 1.38 -2.75 -5.23
CA ILE A 161 0.41 -2.43 -6.30
C ILE A 161 -0.51 -3.62 -6.62
N HIS A 162 -0.03 -4.85 -6.39
CA HIS A 162 -0.76 -6.10 -6.64
C HIS A 162 -1.43 -6.69 -5.40
N ALA A 163 -1.37 -6.04 -4.22
CA ALA A 163 -1.83 -6.64 -2.98
C ALA A 163 -3.32 -7.07 -2.99
N LEU A 164 -4.17 -6.44 -3.80
CA LEU A 164 -5.58 -6.87 -3.97
C LEU A 164 -5.81 -7.76 -5.21
N ASN A 165 -4.76 -8.24 -5.87
CA ASN A 165 -4.95 -9.18 -6.97
C ASN A 165 -5.49 -10.52 -6.43
N PRO A 166 -6.59 -11.06 -7.00
CA PRO A 166 -7.18 -12.33 -6.57
C PRO A 166 -6.21 -13.51 -6.56
N GLU A 167 -5.23 -13.50 -7.46
CA GLU A 167 -4.21 -14.55 -7.53
C GLU A 167 -3.33 -14.64 -6.28
N LEU A 168 -3.19 -13.53 -5.53
CA LEU A 168 -2.39 -13.51 -4.31
C LEU A 168 -3.17 -14.00 -3.08
N THR A 169 -4.49 -13.83 -3.08
CA THR A 169 -5.31 -14.07 -1.89
C THR A 169 -6.06 -15.41 -1.94
N GLY A 170 -6.02 -16.13 -3.06
CA GLY A 170 -6.89 -17.29 -3.32
C GLY A 170 -6.70 -18.52 -2.40
N LEU A 171 -5.65 -18.55 -1.55
CA LEU A 171 -5.41 -19.62 -0.59
C LEU A 171 -5.62 -19.20 0.88
N VAL A 172 -5.98 -17.94 1.11
CA VAL A 172 -6.27 -17.44 2.46
C VAL A 172 -7.78 -17.23 2.56
N PRO A 173 -8.44 -17.70 3.63
CA PRO A 173 -9.87 -17.49 3.84
C PRO A 173 -10.23 -15.99 3.85
N ASP A 174 -11.34 -15.64 3.23
CA ASP A 174 -11.76 -14.24 3.06
C ASP A 174 -12.01 -13.51 4.39
N ASP A 175 -12.46 -14.21 5.41
CA ASP A 175 -12.68 -13.73 6.78
C ASP A 175 -11.37 -13.41 7.51
N GLN A 176 -10.24 -13.92 7.03
CA GLN A 176 -8.91 -13.63 7.56
C GLN A 176 -8.19 -12.49 6.82
N ILE A 177 -8.81 -11.93 5.78
CA ILE A 177 -8.22 -10.85 4.99
C ILE A 177 -9.01 -9.56 5.14
N TYR A 178 -8.32 -8.48 5.50
CA TYR A 178 -8.86 -7.12 5.43
C TYR A 178 -8.27 -6.36 4.25
N ARG A 179 -9.11 -5.80 3.37
CA ARG A 179 -8.68 -5.16 2.11
C ARG A 179 -8.71 -3.65 2.24
N ILE A 180 -7.58 -3.00 1.95
CA ILE A 180 -7.44 -1.54 1.98
C ILE A 180 -6.94 -1.03 0.64
N TYR A 181 -7.60 -0.01 0.11
CA TYR A 181 -7.13 0.73 -1.05
C TYR A 181 -6.67 2.13 -0.62
N ALA A 182 -5.36 2.40 -0.76
CA ALA A 182 -4.75 3.70 -0.51
C ALA A 182 -4.73 4.52 -1.81
N GLY A 183 -5.67 5.42 -1.97
CA GLY A 183 -5.79 6.26 -3.17
C GLY A 183 -6.03 7.73 -2.84
N LEU A 184 -5.62 8.61 -3.75
CA LEU A 184 -5.97 10.02 -3.68
C LEU A 184 -7.44 10.21 -4.05
N ARG A 185 -8.14 11.04 -3.27
CA ARG A 185 -9.57 11.32 -3.48
C ARG A 185 -9.84 12.74 -3.95
N GLU A 186 -8.90 13.65 -3.72
CA GLU A 186 -9.05 15.06 -4.04
C GLU A 186 -8.63 15.32 -5.47
N GLU A 187 -9.45 16.11 -6.15
CA GLU A 187 -9.22 16.68 -7.48
C GLU A 187 -9.57 18.16 -7.38
N TYR A 188 -8.88 19.02 -8.13
CA TYR A 188 -9.09 20.45 -8.02
C TYR A 188 -9.88 20.97 -9.21
N CYS A 189 -10.74 21.96 -8.93
CA CYS A 189 -11.63 22.56 -9.92
C CYS A 189 -11.61 24.08 -9.84
N ILE A 190 -12.07 24.70 -10.93
CA ILE A 190 -12.40 26.13 -11.04
C ILE A 190 -13.83 26.18 -11.57
N ASP A 191 -14.73 26.85 -10.88
CA ASP A 191 -16.16 26.94 -11.20
C ASP A 191 -16.78 25.55 -11.47
N GLY A 192 -16.45 24.57 -10.63
CA GLY A 192 -16.92 23.20 -10.73
C GLY A 192 -16.32 22.38 -11.89
N ARG A 193 -15.48 22.98 -12.73
CA ARG A 193 -14.78 22.27 -13.82
C ARG A 193 -13.44 21.76 -13.31
N ARG A 194 -13.22 20.45 -13.39
CA ARG A 194 -11.96 19.82 -13.00
C ARG A 194 -10.81 20.34 -13.86
N VAL A 195 -9.75 20.81 -13.22
CA VAL A 195 -8.52 21.31 -13.85
C VAL A 195 -7.28 20.50 -13.43
N ILE A 196 -7.29 19.89 -12.24
CA ILE A 196 -6.21 19.00 -11.77
C ILE A 196 -6.87 17.71 -11.29
N ASN A 197 -6.48 16.60 -11.89
CA ASN A 197 -6.98 15.29 -11.51
C ASN A 197 -6.00 14.56 -10.57
N THR A 198 -6.38 13.39 -10.06
CA THR A 198 -5.54 12.61 -9.15
C THR A 198 -4.25 12.09 -9.80
N GLN A 199 -4.19 11.95 -11.11
CA GLN A 199 -2.97 11.53 -11.81
C GLN A 199 -1.94 12.65 -11.82
N ASP A 200 -2.38 13.89 -12.08
CA ASP A 200 -1.52 15.08 -12.05
C ASP A 200 -0.90 15.26 -10.65
N ILE A 201 -1.73 15.13 -9.60
CA ILE A 201 -1.24 15.20 -8.22
C ILE A 201 -0.21 14.11 -7.93
N ARG A 202 -0.46 12.88 -8.39
CA ARG A 202 0.49 11.77 -8.22
C ARG A 202 1.80 12.01 -8.97
N LEU A 203 1.73 12.57 -10.17
CA LEU A 203 2.91 12.94 -10.94
C LEU A 203 3.76 13.97 -10.17
N CYS A 204 3.15 15.05 -9.68
CA CYS A 204 3.85 16.05 -8.85
C CYS A 204 4.48 15.41 -7.60
N ARG A 205 3.75 14.55 -6.90
CA ARG A 205 4.26 13.84 -5.72
C ARG A 205 5.45 12.92 -6.06
N ARG A 206 5.38 12.26 -7.22
CA ARG A 206 6.46 11.41 -7.71
C ARG A 206 7.71 12.22 -8.00
N THR A 207 7.57 13.31 -8.76
CA THR A 207 8.69 14.21 -9.09
C THR A 207 9.36 14.75 -7.83
N LEU A 208 8.57 15.22 -6.84
CA LEU A 208 9.12 15.73 -5.57
C LEU A 208 9.83 14.67 -4.72
N ARG A 209 9.41 13.41 -4.82
CA ARG A 209 10.05 12.31 -4.08
C ARG A 209 11.37 11.89 -4.71
N ASP A 210 11.43 11.91 -6.05
CA ASP A 210 12.53 11.37 -6.83
C ASP A 210 13.60 12.47 -7.14
N ALA A 211 13.36 13.76 -6.73
CA ALA A 211 14.29 14.89 -6.82
C ALA A 211 15.24 14.96 -5.62
#